data_1c0196840a82a876c44c4174eb7165f5
#
_entry.id   1c0196840a82a876c44c4174eb7165f5
#
_cell.length_a   1.000
_cell.length_b   1.000
_cell.length_c   1.000
_cell.angle_alpha   90.00
_cell.angle_beta   90.00
_cell.angle_gamma   90.00
#
_symmetry.space_group_name_H-M   'P 1'
#
loop_
_entity.id
_entity.type
_entity.pdbx_description
1 polymer ?
#
loop_
_entity_poly.entity_id
_entity_poly.type
_entity_poly.pdbx_seq_one_letter_code
_entity_poly.pdbx_strand_id
1 'polypeptide(L)'
;MRRRYPRLPPLPRAKPRGLLPLLPLLLCLLLPCLLASQDSGPERDAWQRPAEVMDALGLGPDMSVADVGSGDGYFTFHLAARVGPAGKVYAVDIDEGELKKIRRRAKADGLGQIETVLGARGDPRLPAESVDVALIVNAYHEMRDYDAMLAGVFRALKPGGVFGLIEAEDEPGKSRASYHDRHRMPAEVVREDAARAGFRFLREAPGFERPEGRKEFYFLVFEKPQDISAVIPSP
;
A
#
# COMPACT_ATOMS: atom_id res chain seq x y z
N MET A 1 4.79 69.89 -77.63
CA MET A 1 4.97 68.43 -77.67
C MET A 1 4.63 67.86 -76.30
N ARG A 2 3.42 67.28 -76.11
CA ARG A 2 3.03 66.63 -74.84
C ARG A 2 3.12 65.10 -75.06
N ARG A 3 4.07 64.46 -74.36
CA ARG A 3 4.23 62.98 -74.39
C ARG A 3 3.12 62.34 -73.59
N ARG A 4 2.31 61.50 -74.21
CA ARG A 4 1.31 60.60 -73.58
C ARG A 4 2.01 59.38 -73.05
N TYR A 5 1.89 59.10 -71.78
CA TYR A 5 2.30 57.85 -71.15
C TYR A 5 1.17 56.79 -71.29
N PRO A 6 1.49 55.55 -71.59
CA PRO A 6 0.45 54.50 -71.65
C PRO A 6 -0.04 54.12 -70.26
N ARG A 7 -1.34 53.87 -70.16
CA ARG A 7 -1.99 53.42 -68.90
C ARG A 7 -1.65 51.95 -68.69
N LEU A 8 -1.18 51.64 -67.47
CA LEU A 8 -0.95 50.27 -67.00
C LEU A 8 -2.32 49.53 -66.81
N PRO A 9 -2.37 48.19 -67.09
CA PRO A 9 -3.57 47.39 -66.87
C PRO A 9 -3.85 47.23 -65.38
N PRO A 10 -5.13 47.01 -64.96
CA PRO A 10 -5.49 46.79 -63.57
C PRO A 10 -4.98 45.45 -63.05
N LEU A 11 -4.47 45.42 -61.82
CA LEU A 11 -4.03 44.27 -61.08
C LEU A 11 -5.19 43.31 -60.82
N PRO A 12 -4.99 41.98 -60.85
CA PRO A 12 -6.01 41.00 -60.60
C PRO A 12 -6.42 41.04 -59.09
N ARG A 13 -7.73 41.08 -58.84
CA ARG A 13 -8.32 40.97 -57.49
C ARG A 13 -8.00 39.63 -56.89
N ALA A 14 -7.30 39.61 -55.74
CA ALA A 14 -7.09 38.41 -54.94
C ALA A 14 -8.44 37.94 -54.36
N LYS A 15 -8.75 36.68 -54.57
CA LYS A 15 -9.87 35.99 -53.94
C LYS A 15 -9.59 35.80 -52.45
N PRO A 16 -10.54 36.00 -51.53
CA PRO A 16 -10.35 35.73 -50.13
C PRO A 16 -10.13 34.21 -49.94
N ARG A 17 -8.98 33.87 -49.37
CA ARG A 17 -8.71 32.50 -48.88
C ARG A 17 -9.59 32.28 -47.67
N GLY A 18 -10.54 31.35 -47.77
CA GLY A 18 -11.35 30.92 -46.66
C GLY A 18 -10.48 30.43 -45.50
N LEU A 19 -10.66 31.03 -44.32
CA LEU A 19 -10.17 30.48 -43.07
C LEU A 19 -10.86 29.13 -42.85
N LEU A 20 -10.11 28.03 -42.95
CA LEU A 20 -10.53 26.76 -42.37
C LEU A 20 -10.61 26.95 -40.82
N PRO A 21 -11.68 26.46 -40.20
CA PRO A 21 -11.76 26.47 -38.72
C PRO A 21 -10.80 25.41 -38.16
N LEU A 22 -9.65 25.85 -37.68
CA LEU A 22 -8.71 25.05 -36.89
C LEU A 22 -9.18 24.95 -35.41
N LEU A 23 -10.44 24.48 -35.20
CA LEU A 23 -10.92 24.30 -33.85
C LEU A 23 -11.87 23.09 -33.78
N PRO A 24 -11.36 21.87 -33.87
CA PRO A 24 -11.68 20.85 -32.86
C PRO A 24 -10.55 19.84 -32.55
N LEU A 25 -9.28 20.15 -32.82
CA LEU A 25 -8.19 19.18 -32.55
C LEU A 25 -7.53 19.34 -31.17
N LEU A 26 -7.91 20.37 -30.39
CA LEU A 26 -7.35 20.61 -29.05
C LEU A 26 -8.19 20.00 -27.91
N LEU A 27 -9.36 19.43 -28.20
CA LEU A 27 -10.25 18.86 -27.17
C LEU A 27 -10.10 17.34 -27.02
N CYS A 28 -9.35 16.67 -27.89
CA CYS A 28 -9.11 15.22 -27.79
C CYS A 28 -7.83 14.82 -27.06
N LEU A 29 -6.99 15.76 -26.61
CA LEU A 29 -5.75 15.47 -25.88
C LEU A 29 -5.88 15.56 -24.36
N LEU A 30 -7.07 15.91 -23.82
CA LEU A 30 -7.31 15.96 -22.38
C LEU A 30 -8.20 14.81 -21.85
N LEU A 31 -8.57 13.85 -22.69
CA LEU A 31 -9.50 12.79 -22.30
C LEU A 31 -8.92 11.37 -22.01
N PRO A 32 -7.62 11.08 -22.05
CA PRO A 32 -7.16 9.77 -21.57
C PRO A 32 -6.61 9.75 -20.13
N CYS A 33 -6.84 10.78 -19.31
CA CYS A 33 -6.34 10.80 -17.94
C CYS A 33 -7.41 10.53 -16.87
N LEU A 34 -8.61 10.09 -17.27
CA LEU A 34 -9.75 9.88 -16.34
C LEU A 34 -10.16 8.42 -16.17
N LEU A 35 -9.33 7.45 -16.60
CA LEU A 35 -9.63 6.02 -16.50
C LEU A 35 -8.58 5.22 -15.70
N ALA A 36 -7.93 5.85 -14.74
CA ALA A 36 -7.16 5.16 -13.72
C ALA A 36 -7.54 5.73 -12.35
N SER A 37 -8.80 5.66 -11.99
CA SER A 37 -9.19 5.73 -10.57
C SER A 37 -8.85 4.38 -9.94
N GLN A 38 -7.58 4.14 -9.68
CA GLN A 38 -7.20 3.26 -8.60
C GLN A 38 -7.70 3.93 -7.33
N ASP A 39 -8.40 3.20 -6.48
CA ASP A 39 -8.87 3.60 -5.15
C ASP A 39 -7.75 4.34 -4.38
N SER A 40 -7.63 5.62 -4.56
CA SER A 40 -6.56 6.41 -3.95
C SER A 40 -7.16 7.57 -3.16
N GLY A 41 -6.73 7.69 -1.91
CA GLY A 41 -7.11 8.79 -1.07
C GLY A 41 -8.45 8.59 -0.32
N PRO A 42 -9.31 9.61 -0.24
CA PRO A 42 -10.47 9.63 0.66
C PRO A 42 -11.46 8.46 0.49
N GLU A 43 -11.61 7.93 -0.73
CA GLU A 43 -12.48 6.78 -0.98
C GLU A 43 -11.91 5.49 -0.35
N ARG A 44 -10.59 5.30 -0.44
CA ARG A 44 -9.91 4.17 0.19
C ARG A 44 -9.94 4.29 1.71
N ASP A 45 -9.75 5.50 2.24
CA ASP A 45 -9.81 5.77 3.69
C ASP A 45 -11.19 5.45 4.26
N ALA A 46 -12.27 5.71 3.52
CA ALA A 46 -13.63 5.46 3.98
C ALA A 46 -13.91 3.98 4.27
N TRP A 47 -13.32 3.04 3.52
CA TRP A 47 -13.56 1.60 3.72
C TRP A 47 -12.42 0.88 4.41
N GLN A 48 -11.14 1.27 4.24
CA GLN A 48 -10.00 0.67 4.96
C GLN A 48 -9.78 1.24 6.36
N ARG A 49 -10.36 2.38 6.67
CA ARG A 49 -10.40 2.99 8.02
C ARG A 49 -9.04 2.97 8.73
N PRO A 50 -7.97 3.55 8.12
CA PRO A 50 -6.60 3.42 8.64
C PRO A 50 -6.45 3.93 10.09
N ALA A 51 -7.21 4.94 10.50
CA ALA A 51 -7.21 5.42 11.87
C ALA A 51 -7.67 4.33 12.87
N GLU A 52 -8.77 3.63 12.57
CA GLU A 52 -9.28 2.55 13.41
C GLU A 52 -8.33 1.35 13.45
N VAL A 53 -7.65 1.05 12.32
CA VAL A 53 -6.61 0.00 12.29
C VAL A 53 -5.47 0.35 13.24
N MET A 54 -4.97 1.59 13.20
CA MET A 54 -3.90 2.03 14.09
C MET A 54 -4.33 2.06 15.56
N ASP A 55 -5.58 2.45 15.85
CA ASP A 55 -6.16 2.41 17.20
C ASP A 55 -6.25 0.98 17.73
N ALA A 56 -6.70 0.04 16.88
CA ALA A 56 -6.78 -1.37 17.24
C ALA A 56 -5.40 -2.00 17.52
N LEU A 57 -4.34 -1.49 16.94
CA LEU A 57 -2.96 -1.93 17.19
C LEU A 57 -2.30 -1.20 18.37
N GLY A 58 -2.98 -0.20 18.95
CA GLY A 58 -2.39 0.63 20.00
C GLY A 58 -1.23 1.50 19.52
N LEU A 59 -1.16 1.77 18.20
CA LEU A 59 -0.08 2.57 17.63
C LEU A 59 -0.24 4.04 18.02
N GLY A 60 0.79 4.60 18.63
CA GLY A 60 0.83 5.98 19.08
C GLY A 60 2.06 6.75 18.59
N PRO A 61 2.20 8.02 19.01
CA PRO A 61 3.38 8.83 18.70
C PRO A 61 4.68 8.16 19.17
N ASP A 62 5.77 8.45 18.45
CA ASP A 62 7.15 8.06 18.74
C ASP A 62 7.43 6.55 18.69
N MET A 63 6.42 5.72 18.37
CA MET A 63 6.55 4.28 18.19
C MET A 63 7.24 3.94 16.87
N SER A 64 7.81 2.73 16.80
CA SER A 64 8.37 2.14 15.60
C SER A 64 7.40 1.09 15.03
N VAL A 65 7.11 1.15 13.73
CA VAL A 65 6.17 0.24 13.07
C VAL A 65 6.71 -0.27 11.75
N ALA A 66 6.39 -1.52 11.41
CA ALA A 66 6.67 -2.10 10.11
C ALA A 66 5.37 -2.32 9.31
N ASP A 67 5.35 -1.85 8.06
CA ASP A 67 4.36 -2.11 7.04
C ASP A 67 4.95 -3.18 6.10
N VAL A 68 4.56 -4.44 6.25
CA VAL A 68 5.16 -5.59 5.56
C VAL A 68 4.27 -6.01 4.38
N GLY A 69 4.81 -5.92 3.17
CA GLY A 69 4.04 -5.93 1.93
C GLY A 69 3.41 -4.57 1.68
N SER A 70 4.23 -3.52 1.78
CA SER A 70 3.77 -2.13 1.78
C SER A 70 3.19 -1.66 0.45
N GLY A 71 3.50 -2.35 -0.66
CA GLY A 71 3.02 -2.00 -2.00
C GLY A 71 3.28 -0.54 -2.35
N ASP A 72 2.24 0.18 -2.73
CA ASP A 72 2.28 1.61 -3.06
C ASP A 72 2.49 2.55 -1.86
N GLY A 73 2.54 1.99 -0.64
CA GLY A 73 2.75 2.73 0.61
C GLY A 73 1.47 3.32 1.21
N TYR A 74 0.30 2.87 0.82
CA TYR A 74 -0.94 3.45 1.35
C TYR A 74 -0.95 3.48 2.88
N PHE A 75 -0.76 2.33 3.56
CA PHE A 75 -0.66 2.32 5.02
C PHE A 75 0.61 2.98 5.53
N THR A 76 1.74 2.85 4.84
CA THR A 76 3.02 3.49 5.22
C THR A 76 2.86 4.98 5.55
N PHE A 77 2.13 5.74 4.71
CA PHE A 77 1.95 7.18 4.92
C PHE A 77 0.99 7.51 6.06
N HIS A 78 -0.05 6.71 6.28
CA HIS A 78 -0.92 6.83 7.44
C HIS A 78 -0.18 6.50 8.75
N LEU A 79 0.63 5.44 8.75
CA LEU A 79 1.48 5.05 9.88
C LEU A 79 2.48 6.17 10.21
N ALA A 80 3.10 6.77 9.19
CA ALA A 80 4.05 7.88 9.38
C ALA A 80 3.39 9.12 10.01
N ALA A 81 2.17 9.44 9.58
CA ALA A 81 1.39 10.52 10.19
C ALA A 81 1.04 10.21 11.66
N ARG A 82 0.73 8.95 11.98
CA ARG A 82 0.37 8.50 13.33
C ARG A 82 1.54 8.54 14.31
N VAL A 83 2.70 8.01 13.90
CA VAL A 83 3.86 7.96 14.79
C VAL A 83 4.59 9.30 14.89
N GLY A 84 4.39 10.19 13.94
CA GLY A 84 5.03 11.51 13.94
C GLY A 84 6.53 11.48 13.62
N PRO A 85 7.20 12.66 13.67
CA PRO A 85 8.58 12.79 13.21
C PRO A 85 9.62 12.12 14.14
N ALA A 86 9.30 11.81 15.39
CA ALA A 86 10.17 11.10 16.33
C ALA A 86 9.98 9.58 16.29
N GLY A 87 8.90 9.11 15.63
CA GLY A 87 8.65 7.69 15.39
C GLY A 87 9.45 7.14 14.22
N LYS A 88 9.21 5.85 13.89
CA LYS A 88 9.87 5.16 12.80
C LYS A 88 8.88 4.28 12.03
N VAL A 89 8.91 4.35 10.69
CA VAL A 89 8.11 3.46 9.82
C VAL A 89 9.06 2.72 8.88
N TYR A 90 9.04 1.41 8.95
CA TYR A 90 9.71 0.55 7.98
C TYR A 90 8.69 0.10 6.92
N ALA A 91 8.82 0.60 5.69
CA ALA A 91 8.07 0.13 4.54
C ALA A 91 8.83 -1.04 3.90
N VAL A 92 8.32 -2.25 4.07
CA VAL A 92 8.98 -3.48 3.60
C VAL A 92 8.22 -4.03 2.40
N ASP A 93 8.92 -4.23 1.30
CA ASP A 93 8.39 -4.90 0.11
C ASP A 93 9.49 -5.67 -0.62
N ILE A 94 9.12 -6.64 -1.46
CA ILE A 94 10.04 -7.33 -2.36
C ILE A 94 10.18 -6.62 -3.71
N ASP A 95 9.29 -5.68 -4.03
CA ASP A 95 9.31 -4.88 -5.24
C ASP A 95 10.04 -3.54 -5.02
N GLU A 96 11.27 -3.47 -5.52
CA GLU A 96 12.08 -2.26 -5.47
C GLU A 96 11.44 -1.07 -6.23
N GLY A 97 10.56 -1.34 -7.20
CA GLY A 97 9.82 -0.31 -7.92
C GLY A 97 8.82 0.41 -7.02
N GLU A 98 8.08 -0.34 -6.20
CA GLU A 98 7.16 0.21 -5.20
C GLU A 98 7.92 0.98 -4.12
N LEU A 99 8.99 0.43 -3.59
CA LEU A 99 9.84 1.10 -2.61
C LEU A 99 10.43 2.42 -3.14
N LYS A 100 10.78 2.50 -4.43
CA LYS A 100 11.22 3.76 -5.06
C LYS A 100 10.12 4.81 -5.09
N LYS A 101 8.87 4.42 -5.31
CA LYS A 101 7.72 5.35 -5.27
C LYS A 101 7.55 5.91 -3.86
N ILE A 102 7.58 5.04 -2.84
CA ILE A 102 7.51 5.43 -1.42
C ILE A 102 8.65 6.41 -1.08
N ARG A 103 9.91 6.07 -1.39
CA ARG A 103 11.06 6.96 -1.11
C ARG A 103 10.92 8.32 -1.75
N ARG A 104 10.47 8.37 -3.01
CA ARG A 104 10.28 9.62 -3.73
C ARG A 104 9.23 10.50 -3.07
N ARG A 105 8.08 9.91 -2.70
CA ARG A 105 7.00 10.62 -2.02
C ARG A 105 7.42 11.06 -0.62
N ALA A 106 8.00 10.17 0.19
CA ALA A 106 8.50 10.50 1.53
C ALA A 106 9.48 11.67 1.51
N LYS A 107 10.42 11.69 0.53
CA LYS A 107 11.35 12.81 0.35
C LYS A 107 10.64 14.11 -0.04
N ALA A 108 9.66 14.05 -0.94
CA ALA A 108 8.90 15.24 -1.36
C ALA A 108 8.08 15.83 -0.21
N ASP A 109 7.52 14.97 0.64
CA ASP A 109 6.65 15.36 1.75
C ASP A 109 7.43 15.62 3.06
N GLY A 110 8.78 15.48 3.05
CA GLY A 110 9.62 15.72 4.24
C GLY A 110 9.47 14.67 5.33
N LEU A 111 9.03 13.46 5.02
CA LEU A 111 8.75 12.37 5.96
C LEU A 111 10.02 11.54 6.22
N GLY A 112 10.97 12.10 6.98
CA GLY A 112 12.25 11.46 7.28
C GLY A 112 12.16 10.22 8.17
N GLN A 113 11.04 10.01 8.85
CA GLN A 113 10.77 8.83 9.69
C GLN A 113 10.47 7.56 8.87
N ILE A 114 10.21 7.66 7.55
CA ILE A 114 9.97 6.50 6.68
C ILE A 114 11.30 5.96 6.16
N GLU A 115 11.56 4.68 6.42
CA GLU A 115 12.65 3.90 5.85
C GLU A 115 12.10 2.76 5.01
N THR A 116 12.59 2.62 3.79
CA THR A 116 12.19 1.50 2.91
C THR A 116 13.19 0.37 3.02
N VAL A 117 12.69 -0.85 3.15
CA VAL A 117 13.47 -2.07 3.29
C VAL A 117 13.13 -3.04 2.15
N LEU A 118 14.12 -3.37 1.33
CA LEU A 118 13.96 -4.42 0.33
C LEU A 118 14.00 -5.79 1.02
N GLY A 119 12.82 -6.34 1.27
CA GLY A 119 12.63 -7.65 1.85
C GLY A 119 13.02 -8.79 0.90
N ALA A 120 12.84 -10.02 1.36
CA ALA A 120 12.93 -11.23 0.57
C ALA A 120 11.67 -12.08 0.77
N ARG A 121 11.49 -13.14 -0.02
CA ARG A 121 10.27 -13.97 0.01
C ARG A 121 9.88 -14.49 1.39
N GLY A 122 10.85 -14.79 2.24
CA GLY A 122 10.65 -15.32 3.61
C GLY A 122 11.33 -14.49 4.69
N ASP A 123 11.81 -13.27 4.39
CA ASP A 123 12.50 -12.45 5.37
C ASP A 123 12.17 -10.95 5.16
N PRO A 124 11.55 -10.28 6.13
CA PRO A 124 11.31 -8.84 6.07
C PRO A 124 12.61 -8.03 6.20
N ARG A 125 13.74 -8.66 6.52
CA ARG A 125 15.07 -8.04 6.73
C ARG A 125 15.07 -6.89 7.71
N LEU A 126 14.18 -6.95 8.69
CA LEU A 126 14.13 -5.99 9.78
C LEU A 126 15.13 -6.38 10.88
N PRO A 127 15.72 -5.40 11.57
CA PRO A 127 16.53 -5.70 12.76
C PRO A 127 15.67 -6.39 13.85
N ALA A 128 16.29 -7.25 14.64
CA ALA A 128 15.60 -7.88 15.76
C ALA A 128 15.15 -6.84 16.79
N GLU A 129 13.96 -7.03 17.36
CA GLU A 129 13.38 -6.20 18.43
C GLU A 129 13.39 -4.69 18.13
N SER A 130 13.19 -4.34 16.86
CA SER A 130 13.27 -2.97 16.36
C SER A 130 11.92 -2.26 16.26
N VAL A 131 10.80 -3.01 16.27
CA VAL A 131 9.47 -2.45 16.08
C VAL A 131 8.52 -2.78 17.24
N ASP A 132 7.67 -1.81 17.57
CA ASP A 132 6.61 -1.96 18.57
C ASP A 132 5.38 -2.63 17.93
N VAL A 133 5.15 -2.35 16.64
CA VAL A 133 4.02 -2.84 15.87
C VAL A 133 4.49 -3.35 14.51
N ALA A 134 3.90 -4.45 14.03
CA ALA A 134 4.00 -4.89 12.65
C ALA A 134 2.60 -5.02 12.04
N LEU A 135 2.45 -4.68 10.77
CA LEU A 135 1.19 -4.73 10.05
C LEU A 135 1.39 -5.40 8.69
N ILE A 136 0.48 -6.31 8.34
CA ILE A 136 0.34 -6.88 6.99
C ILE A 136 -1.09 -6.63 6.53
N VAL A 137 -1.28 -6.00 5.36
CA VAL A 137 -2.61 -5.72 4.82
C VAL A 137 -2.74 -6.23 3.40
N ASN A 138 -3.61 -7.22 3.19
CA ASN A 138 -3.93 -7.79 1.88
C ASN A 138 -2.70 -8.17 1.05
N ALA A 139 -1.69 -8.73 1.72
CA ALA A 139 -0.43 -9.16 1.14
C ALA A 139 -0.02 -10.59 1.57
N TYR A 140 -0.60 -11.10 2.65
CA TYR A 140 -0.20 -12.39 3.21
C TYR A 140 -0.49 -13.56 2.26
N HIS A 141 -1.59 -13.52 1.52
CA HIS A 141 -1.93 -14.53 0.52
C HIS A 141 -0.88 -14.66 -0.60
N GLU A 142 -0.06 -13.64 -0.85
CA GLU A 142 1.01 -13.65 -1.85
C GLU A 142 2.33 -14.26 -1.32
N MET A 143 2.47 -14.36 0.01
CA MET A 143 3.69 -14.84 0.65
C MET A 143 3.78 -16.36 0.53
N ARG A 144 4.78 -16.86 -0.21
CA ARG A 144 4.98 -18.31 -0.40
C ARG A 144 5.77 -18.95 0.74
N ASP A 145 6.76 -18.22 1.26
CA ASP A 145 7.60 -18.64 2.39
C ASP A 145 7.05 -18.03 3.70
N TYR A 146 5.74 -18.20 3.92
CA TYR A 146 4.97 -17.53 4.96
C TYR A 146 5.44 -17.88 6.39
N ASP A 147 5.84 -19.13 6.68
CA ASP A 147 6.36 -19.49 8.00
C ASP A 147 7.66 -18.73 8.32
N ALA A 148 8.58 -18.66 7.33
CA ALA A 148 9.82 -17.89 7.48
C ALA A 148 9.55 -16.36 7.59
N MET A 149 8.59 -15.84 6.83
CA MET A 149 8.19 -14.43 6.92
C MET A 149 7.64 -14.10 8.31
N LEU A 150 6.71 -14.91 8.84
CA LEU A 150 6.15 -14.70 10.18
C LEU A 150 7.21 -14.85 11.27
N ALA A 151 8.14 -15.79 11.15
CA ALA A 151 9.30 -15.89 12.06
C ALA A 151 10.17 -14.62 12.00
N GLY A 152 10.37 -14.06 10.80
CA GLY A 152 11.07 -12.78 10.61
C GLY A 152 10.37 -11.60 11.26
N VAL A 153 9.04 -11.51 11.11
CA VAL A 153 8.19 -10.49 11.78
C VAL A 153 8.25 -10.67 13.30
N PHE A 154 8.13 -11.90 13.78
CA PHE A 154 8.24 -12.22 15.20
C PHE A 154 9.59 -11.78 15.79
N ARG A 155 10.68 -12.06 15.08
CA ARG A 155 12.03 -11.62 15.48
C ARG A 155 12.14 -10.10 15.55
N ALA A 156 11.54 -9.39 14.58
CA ALA A 156 11.61 -7.94 14.49
C ALA A 156 10.81 -7.20 15.58
N LEU A 157 9.73 -7.81 16.05
CA LEU A 157 8.93 -7.23 17.13
C LEU A 157 9.67 -7.26 18.47
N LYS A 158 9.54 -6.18 19.23
CA LYS A 158 9.95 -6.15 20.63
C LYS A 158 9.11 -7.12 21.46
N PRO A 159 9.60 -7.64 22.61
CA PRO A 159 8.76 -8.37 23.57
C PRO A 159 7.52 -7.55 23.94
N GLY A 160 6.33 -8.13 23.88
CA GLY A 160 5.05 -7.43 24.05
C GLY A 160 4.59 -6.63 22.83
N GLY A 161 5.34 -6.64 21.74
CA GLY A 161 4.96 -5.95 20.50
C GLY A 161 3.75 -6.59 19.82
N VAL A 162 2.99 -5.78 19.09
CA VAL A 162 1.70 -6.14 18.49
C VAL A 162 1.85 -6.41 16.99
N PHE A 163 1.21 -7.48 16.52
CA PHE A 163 1.14 -7.84 15.11
C PHE A 163 -0.31 -7.80 14.63
N GLY A 164 -0.58 -6.99 13.60
CA GLY A 164 -1.87 -6.93 12.91
C GLY A 164 -1.79 -7.57 11.54
N LEU A 165 -2.81 -8.39 11.21
CA LEU A 165 -2.94 -8.96 9.88
C LEU A 165 -4.39 -8.77 9.39
N ILE A 166 -4.51 -8.12 8.25
CA ILE A 166 -5.77 -7.86 7.58
C ILE A 166 -5.74 -8.55 6.21
N GLU A 167 -6.72 -9.43 5.97
CA GLU A 167 -6.77 -10.18 4.72
C GLU A 167 -8.21 -10.44 4.30
N ALA A 168 -8.41 -10.66 2.99
CA ALA A 168 -9.72 -11.03 2.47
C ALA A 168 -10.08 -12.47 2.86
N GLU A 169 -11.28 -12.65 3.45
CA GLU A 169 -11.77 -13.95 3.90
C GLU A 169 -11.99 -14.93 2.75
N ASP A 170 -11.70 -16.20 2.98
CA ASP A 170 -12.04 -17.33 2.10
C ASP A 170 -12.52 -18.53 2.94
N GLU A 171 -13.13 -19.51 2.28
CA GLU A 171 -13.50 -20.78 2.90
C GLU A 171 -12.26 -21.63 3.17
N PRO A 172 -12.14 -22.26 4.36
CA PRO A 172 -11.03 -23.16 4.68
C PRO A 172 -11.06 -24.45 3.83
N GLY A 173 -9.99 -25.24 3.93
CA GLY A 173 -9.91 -26.57 3.30
C GLY A 173 -9.40 -26.57 1.85
N LYS A 174 -8.97 -25.43 1.32
CA LYS A 174 -8.32 -25.32 0.02
C LYS A 174 -6.78 -25.38 0.15
N SER A 175 -6.07 -25.57 -0.97
CA SER A 175 -4.62 -25.48 -0.97
C SER A 175 -4.11 -24.05 -0.88
N ARG A 176 -2.88 -23.86 -0.38
CA ARG A 176 -2.22 -22.55 -0.35
C ARG A 176 -2.13 -21.90 -1.73
N ALA A 177 -1.86 -22.69 -2.78
CA ALA A 177 -1.85 -22.19 -4.15
C ALA A 177 -3.21 -21.62 -4.56
N SER A 178 -4.31 -22.28 -4.18
CA SER A 178 -5.67 -21.81 -4.47
C SER A 178 -5.97 -20.48 -3.75
N TYR A 179 -5.53 -20.32 -2.51
CA TYR A 179 -5.68 -19.05 -1.77
C TYR A 179 -4.90 -17.92 -2.44
N HIS A 180 -3.66 -18.18 -2.83
CA HIS A 180 -2.84 -17.24 -3.58
C HIS A 180 -3.52 -16.78 -4.87
N ASP A 181 -3.98 -17.71 -5.70
CA ASP A 181 -4.61 -17.41 -7.00
C ASP A 181 -5.92 -16.64 -6.86
N ARG A 182 -6.61 -16.78 -5.74
CA ARG A 182 -7.86 -16.08 -5.42
C ARG A 182 -7.67 -14.76 -4.70
N HIS A 183 -6.44 -14.42 -4.31
CA HIS A 183 -6.12 -13.26 -3.48
C HIS A 183 -6.96 -13.20 -2.20
N ARG A 184 -7.02 -14.32 -1.47
CA ARG A 184 -7.80 -14.51 -0.26
C ARG A 184 -7.14 -15.54 0.65
N MET A 185 -7.37 -15.45 1.96
CA MET A 185 -6.85 -16.39 2.94
C MET A 185 -7.86 -16.55 4.07
N PRO A 186 -8.20 -17.79 4.50
CA PRO A 186 -9.06 -17.97 5.66
C PRO A 186 -8.41 -17.49 6.95
N ALA A 187 -9.18 -16.82 7.81
CA ALA A 187 -8.72 -16.36 9.12
C ALA A 187 -8.17 -17.49 10.01
N GLU A 188 -8.80 -18.68 9.94
CA GLU A 188 -8.35 -19.89 10.65
C GLU A 188 -6.92 -20.26 10.28
N VAL A 189 -6.60 -20.30 8.98
CA VAL A 189 -5.27 -20.65 8.46
C VAL A 189 -4.23 -19.65 8.96
N VAL A 190 -4.55 -18.37 8.96
CA VAL A 190 -3.63 -17.33 9.46
C VAL A 190 -3.40 -17.46 10.96
N ARG A 191 -4.43 -17.78 11.74
CA ARG A 191 -4.28 -18.03 13.19
C ARG A 191 -3.36 -19.21 13.49
N GLU A 192 -3.47 -20.31 12.73
CA GLU A 192 -2.59 -21.46 12.86
C GLU A 192 -1.13 -21.13 12.51
N ASP A 193 -0.92 -20.39 11.40
CA ASP A 193 0.41 -19.97 10.97
C ASP A 193 1.07 -19.05 12.01
N ALA A 194 0.32 -18.06 12.49
CA ALA A 194 0.80 -17.14 13.53
C ALA A 194 1.15 -17.87 14.84
N ALA A 195 0.31 -18.83 15.25
CA ALA A 195 0.58 -19.65 16.43
C ALA A 195 1.85 -20.47 16.28
N ARG A 196 2.09 -21.10 15.10
CA ARG A 196 3.36 -21.81 14.81
C ARG A 196 4.59 -20.91 14.86
N ALA A 197 4.44 -19.64 14.46
CA ALA A 197 5.51 -18.64 14.55
C ALA A 197 5.75 -18.11 15.98
N GLY A 198 4.91 -18.51 16.96
CA GLY A 198 5.05 -18.14 18.37
C GLY A 198 4.17 -16.96 18.82
N PHE A 199 3.33 -16.43 17.95
CA PHE A 199 2.42 -15.35 18.31
C PHE A 199 1.26 -15.84 19.18
N ARG A 200 0.85 -15.02 20.15
CA ARG A 200 -0.37 -15.19 20.90
C ARG A 200 -1.51 -14.41 20.25
N PHE A 201 -2.60 -15.08 19.90
CA PHE A 201 -3.80 -14.41 19.42
C PHE A 201 -4.44 -13.60 20.55
N LEU A 202 -4.72 -12.31 20.29
CA LEU A 202 -5.38 -11.43 21.24
C LEU A 202 -6.87 -11.31 20.94
N ARG A 203 -7.23 -10.95 19.73
CA ARG A 203 -8.60 -10.71 19.30
C ARG A 203 -8.72 -10.59 17.78
N GLU A 204 -9.93 -10.71 17.33
CA GLU A 204 -10.37 -10.19 16.04
C GLU A 204 -10.89 -8.76 16.26
N ALA A 205 -10.34 -7.80 15.54
CA ALA A 205 -10.84 -6.43 15.51
C ALA A 205 -11.86 -6.28 14.37
N PRO A 206 -12.70 -5.22 14.39
CA PRO A 206 -13.60 -4.97 13.27
C PRO A 206 -12.85 -4.92 11.94
N GLY A 207 -13.17 -5.83 11.05
CA GLY A 207 -12.66 -5.87 9.69
C GLY A 207 -13.29 -4.77 8.82
N PHE A 208 -13.09 -4.82 7.53
CA PHE A 208 -13.70 -3.86 6.62
C PHE A 208 -14.28 -4.54 5.39
N GLU A 209 -15.30 -3.91 4.82
CA GLU A 209 -15.97 -4.34 3.60
C GLU A 209 -15.69 -3.34 2.48
N ARG A 210 -15.39 -3.82 1.29
CA ARG A 210 -15.36 -2.95 0.12
C ARG A 210 -16.77 -2.46 -0.20
N PRO A 211 -16.92 -1.18 -0.61
CA PRO A 211 -18.24 -0.59 -0.92
C PRO A 211 -19.09 -1.38 -1.92
N GLU A 212 -18.45 -2.22 -2.73
CA GLU A 212 -19.10 -3.04 -3.76
C GLU A 212 -19.58 -4.41 -3.26
N GLY A 213 -19.46 -4.70 -1.96
CA GLY A 213 -19.92 -5.96 -1.34
C GLY A 213 -19.20 -7.23 -1.84
N ARG A 214 -18.03 -7.07 -2.48
CA ARG A 214 -17.34 -8.20 -3.15
C ARG A 214 -16.32 -8.91 -2.28
N LYS A 215 -15.82 -8.30 -1.20
CA LYS A 215 -14.82 -8.88 -0.30
C LYS A 215 -15.05 -8.37 1.12
N GLU A 216 -15.20 -9.30 2.02
CA GLU A 216 -15.08 -9.06 3.45
C GLU A 216 -13.64 -9.26 3.87
N PHE A 217 -13.13 -8.38 4.71
CA PHE A 217 -11.80 -8.48 5.28
C PHE A 217 -11.92 -8.68 6.78
N TYR A 218 -11.21 -9.68 7.30
CA TYR A 218 -11.01 -9.83 8.72
C TYR A 218 -9.77 -9.06 9.18
N PHE A 219 -9.71 -8.76 10.47
CA PHE A 219 -8.57 -8.13 11.10
C PHE A 219 -8.18 -8.89 12.35
N LEU A 220 -7.09 -9.66 12.29
CA LEU A 220 -6.55 -10.41 13.40
C LEU A 220 -5.45 -9.62 14.10
N VAL A 221 -5.49 -9.59 15.43
CA VAL A 221 -4.50 -8.93 16.28
C VAL A 221 -3.85 -9.96 17.17
N PHE A 222 -2.53 -9.99 17.13
CA PHE A 222 -1.65 -10.88 17.87
C PHE A 222 -0.65 -10.08 18.68
N GLU A 223 0.06 -10.73 19.61
CA GLU A 223 1.23 -10.17 20.26
C GLU A 223 2.40 -11.15 20.24
N LYS A 224 3.61 -10.62 20.30
CA LYS A 224 4.79 -11.37 20.70
C LYS A 224 4.82 -11.43 22.22
N PRO A 225 4.73 -12.63 22.87
CA PRO A 225 4.78 -12.72 24.33
C PRO A 225 6.03 -12.07 24.91
N GLN A 226 5.91 -11.47 26.09
CA GLN A 226 7.05 -10.87 26.80
C GLN A 226 8.03 -11.92 27.29
N ASP A 227 7.51 -13.09 27.68
CA ASP A 227 8.30 -14.22 28.17
C ASP A 227 8.15 -15.41 27.21
N ILE A 228 9.23 -15.70 26.47
CA ILE A 228 9.27 -16.80 25.51
C ILE A 228 9.35 -18.16 26.21
N SER A 229 9.75 -18.22 27.47
CA SER A 229 9.85 -19.47 28.25
C SER A 229 8.49 -20.15 28.48
N ALA A 230 7.38 -19.44 28.32
CA ALA A 230 6.03 -19.98 28.44
C ALA A 230 5.49 -20.67 27.16
N VAL A 231 6.16 -20.51 26.02
CA VAL A 231 5.69 -20.98 24.70
C VAL A 231 6.34 -22.29 24.25
N ILE A 232 7.49 -22.65 24.84
CA ILE A 232 8.17 -23.93 24.56
C ILE A 232 7.76 -24.91 25.66
N PRO A 233 6.93 -25.93 25.35
CA PRO A 233 6.72 -27.01 26.31
C PRO A 233 8.08 -27.63 26.61
N SER A 234 8.39 -27.77 27.89
CA SER A 234 9.60 -28.49 28.35
C SER A 234 9.64 -29.88 27.72
N PRO A 235 10.83 -30.35 27.31
CA PRO A 235 11.00 -31.64 26.64
C PRO A 235 10.58 -32.84 27.53
#